data_d19c5e8e35bb5ee5aa80a52538b1aa7b
#
_entry.id   d19c5e8e35bb5ee5aa80a52538b1aa7b
#
_cell.length_a   1.000
_cell.length_b   1.000
_cell.length_c   1.000
_cell.angle_alpha   90.00
_cell.angle_beta   90.00
_cell.angle_gamma   90.00
#
_symmetry.space_group_name_H-M   'P 1'
#
loop_
_entity.id
_entity.type
_entity.pdbx_description
1 polymer ?
#
loop_
_entity_poly.entity_id
_entity_poly.type
_entity_poly.pdbx_seq_one_letter_code
_entity_poly.pdbx_strand_id
1 'polypeptide(L)'
;MLARQVARVPRVSALGRVGHSFAFASRRSILSGACRGIRLAKFSPAPCRRFFHAGTALREEDTAEEIQEEERVVDEVDVLIVGGGPAGLSAAIKIKQLAEAKGEDIRVVLLEKGAEIGNHILSGAVIQTNALDELIPDWKEKGAPLNQPALHDKMVFLTETGSIPMPHPPQMNNKGNYIVSLSRVATWLGEQAEEAGVEIYPGFAGAQIVWDEDANGNKRGIRGIVTNDIGLNKE
;
A
#
# COMPACT_ATOMS: atom_id res chain seq x y z
N MET A 1 5.23 -23.72 13.97
CA MET A 1 5.33 -22.54 14.87
C MET A 1 5.51 -21.33 13.98
N LEU A 2 4.47 -20.62 13.68
CA LEU A 2 4.51 -19.39 12.90
C LEU A 2 4.19 -18.25 13.85
N ALA A 3 5.23 -17.47 14.21
CA ALA A 3 5.16 -16.43 15.20
C ALA A 3 4.48 -15.16 14.67
N ARG A 4 3.70 -14.52 15.53
CA ARG A 4 3.15 -13.17 15.30
C ARG A 4 4.27 -12.15 15.45
N GLN A 5 4.57 -11.39 14.41
CA GLN A 5 5.62 -10.35 14.47
C GLN A 5 5.05 -8.96 14.79
N VAL A 6 5.67 -8.30 15.74
CA VAL A 6 5.45 -6.86 16.04
C VAL A 6 6.76 -6.14 15.73
N ALA A 7 6.77 -5.32 14.67
CA ALA A 7 7.92 -4.50 14.36
C ALA A 7 7.85 -3.17 15.11
N ARG A 8 8.90 -2.81 15.87
CA ARG A 8 9.03 -1.55 16.59
C ARG A 8 10.15 -0.72 15.99
N VAL A 9 9.89 0.57 15.80
CA VAL A 9 10.89 1.55 15.35
C VAL A 9 11.50 2.20 16.61
N PRO A 10 12.82 2.22 16.78
CA PRO A 10 13.46 2.90 17.91
C PRO A 10 13.23 4.41 17.85
N ARG A 11 13.23 5.07 19.03
CA ARG A 11 13.13 6.54 19.12
C ARG A 11 14.39 7.16 18.53
N VAL A 12 14.27 7.80 17.38
CA VAL A 12 15.31 8.72 16.90
C VAL A 12 15.27 9.97 17.76
N SER A 13 16.27 10.18 18.58
CA SER A 13 16.47 11.42 19.35
C SER A 13 16.71 12.56 18.39
N ALA A 14 15.92 13.62 18.56
CA ALA A 14 15.78 14.82 17.75
C ALA A 14 17.09 15.35 17.14
N LEU A 15 17.22 15.25 15.84
CA LEU A 15 18.09 16.10 15.05
C LEU A 15 17.31 17.35 14.63
N GLY A 16 17.98 18.50 14.78
CA GLY A 16 17.51 19.85 14.80
C GLY A 16 16.44 20.24 13.75
N ARG A 17 15.49 21.04 14.22
CA ARG A 17 14.50 21.76 13.43
C ARG A 17 15.19 22.67 12.41
N VAL A 18 15.06 22.36 11.13
CA VAL A 18 15.15 23.34 10.06
C VAL A 18 13.71 23.69 9.66
N GLY A 19 13.25 24.83 10.09
CA GLY A 19 11.93 25.35 9.77
C GLY A 19 11.87 25.83 8.33
N HIS A 20 11.00 25.23 7.53
CA HIS A 20 10.47 25.85 6.32
C HIS A 20 8.95 25.89 6.46
N SER A 21 8.49 27.11 6.75
CA SER A 21 7.07 27.48 6.80
C SER A 21 6.53 27.58 5.38
N PHE A 22 5.67 26.65 4.98
CA PHE A 22 4.81 26.80 3.81
C PHE A 22 3.41 27.22 4.27
N ALA A 23 3.09 28.50 4.07
CA ALA A 23 1.76 29.06 4.28
C ALA A 23 0.85 28.63 3.11
N PHE A 24 -0.15 27.83 3.39
CA PHE A 24 -1.23 27.48 2.45
C PHE A 24 -2.36 28.51 2.62
N ALA A 25 -2.51 29.42 1.64
CA ALA A 25 -3.62 30.38 1.60
C ALA A 25 -4.89 29.69 1.10
N SER A 26 -5.86 29.51 1.99
CA SER A 26 -7.22 29.08 1.68
C SER A 26 -8.00 30.25 1.04
N ARG A 27 -8.34 30.15 -0.24
CA ARG A 27 -9.39 30.97 -0.85
C ARG A 27 -10.71 30.20 -0.85
N ARG A 28 -11.62 30.61 0.04
CA ARG A 28 -13.04 30.29 -0.06
C ARG A 28 -13.66 31.14 -1.16
N SER A 29 -14.27 30.54 -2.16
CA SER A 29 -15.27 31.19 -3.01
C SER A 29 -16.62 30.52 -2.80
N ILE A 30 -17.56 31.32 -2.34
CA ILE A 30 -18.98 31.03 -2.18
C ILE A 30 -19.62 31.13 -3.56
N LEU A 31 -20.25 30.07 -4.05
CA LEU A 31 -21.24 30.13 -5.12
C LEU A 31 -22.48 29.38 -4.67
N SER A 32 -23.51 30.16 -4.34
CA SER A 32 -24.87 29.71 -4.16
C SER A 32 -25.48 29.41 -5.52
N GLY A 33 -25.88 28.16 -5.76
CA GLY A 33 -26.63 27.74 -6.90
C GLY A 33 -27.76 26.82 -6.46
N ALA A 34 -28.99 27.33 -6.52
CA ALA A 34 -30.22 26.59 -6.21
C ALA A 34 -30.45 25.47 -7.23
N CYS A 35 -30.46 24.22 -6.83
CA CYS A 35 -30.96 23.10 -7.60
C CYS A 35 -32.31 22.67 -7.09
N ARG A 36 -33.29 22.75 -8.02
CA ARG A 36 -34.67 22.30 -7.89
C ARG A 36 -34.77 20.81 -7.64
N GLY A 37 -35.71 20.44 -6.79
CA GLY A 37 -35.94 19.11 -6.28
C GLY A 37 -36.21 18.02 -7.34
N ILE A 38 -35.51 16.94 -7.20
CA ILE A 38 -35.82 15.64 -7.78
C ILE A 38 -36.52 14.83 -6.68
N ARG A 39 -37.80 14.45 -6.93
CA ARG A 39 -38.55 13.56 -6.03
C ARG A 39 -37.96 12.17 -6.08
N LEU A 40 -37.31 11.76 -4.99
CA LEU A 40 -36.90 10.37 -4.79
C LEU A 40 -38.12 9.53 -4.42
N ALA A 41 -38.38 8.50 -5.20
CA ALA A 41 -39.39 7.49 -4.92
C ALA A 41 -39.01 6.76 -3.62
N LYS A 42 -39.99 6.66 -2.71
CA LYS A 42 -39.84 5.92 -1.45
C LYS A 42 -39.77 4.42 -1.75
N PHE A 43 -38.58 3.86 -1.64
CA PHE A 43 -38.40 2.41 -1.55
C PHE A 43 -38.76 1.97 -0.12
N SER A 44 -39.81 1.17 0.00
CA SER A 44 -40.19 0.51 1.26
C SER A 44 -39.35 -0.77 1.39
N PRO A 45 -38.58 -0.97 2.47
CA PRO A 45 -37.89 -2.23 2.66
C PRO A 45 -38.87 -3.29 3.16
N ALA A 46 -38.96 -4.39 2.42
CA ALA A 46 -39.69 -5.57 2.87
C ALA A 46 -39.02 -6.19 4.12
N PRO A 47 -39.78 -6.67 5.11
CA PRO A 47 -39.20 -7.23 6.32
C PRO A 47 -38.51 -8.57 6.01
N CYS A 48 -37.18 -8.59 6.17
CA CYS A 48 -36.39 -9.81 6.15
C CYS A 48 -36.69 -10.60 7.44
N ARG A 49 -37.54 -11.65 7.35
CA ARG A 49 -37.79 -12.59 8.45
C ARG A 49 -36.50 -13.42 8.66
N ARG A 50 -35.74 -13.09 9.68
CA ARG A 50 -34.70 -13.97 10.23
C ARG A 50 -35.39 -15.12 10.96
N PHE A 51 -35.28 -16.33 10.42
CA PHE A 51 -35.59 -17.54 11.17
C PHE A 51 -34.47 -17.78 12.17
N PHE A 52 -34.74 -17.54 13.45
CA PHE A 52 -33.91 -18.04 14.54
C PHE A 52 -34.27 -19.51 14.75
N HIS A 53 -33.37 -20.40 14.44
CA HIS A 53 -33.45 -21.74 14.97
C HIS A 53 -32.98 -21.68 16.43
N ALA A 54 -33.87 -22.06 17.33
CA ALA A 54 -33.54 -22.30 18.73
C ALA A 54 -32.60 -23.52 18.77
N GLY A 55 -31.31 -23.26 18.84
CA GLY A 55 -30.31 -24.29 19.13
C GLY A 55 -30.44 -24.70 20.58
N THR A 56 -30.56 -25.99 20.81
CA THR A 56 -30.45 -26.69 22.07
C THR A 56 -29.33 -26.13 22.95
N ALA A 57 -29.64 -25.87 24.20
CA ALA A 57 -28.67 -25.53 25.24
C ALA A 57 -27.55 -26.59 25.29
N LEU A 58 -26.37 -26.21 24.86
CA LEU A 58 -25.18 -27.02 25.08
C LEU A 58 -24.76 -26.86 26.54
N ARG A 59 -24.54 -27.98 27.14
CA ARG A 59 -24.15 -28.26 28.52
C ARG A 59 -22.82 -27.57 28.80
N GLU A 60 -22.79 -26.69 29.79
CA GLU A 60 -21.59 -26.09 30.36
C GLU A 60 -20.78 -27.18 31.09
N GLU A 61 -19.97 -27.92 30.40
CA GLU A 61 -18.90 -28.75 30.92
C GLU A 61 -17.86 -29.04 29.82
N ASP A 62 -17.39 -28.01 29.14
CA ASP A 62 -16.17 -28.10 28.36
C ASP A 62 -15.13 -27.22 29.02
N THR A 63 -14.19 -27.92 29.64
CA THR A 63 -12.92 -27.48 30.18
C THR A 63 -12.38 -26.27 29.44
N ALA A 64 -12.21 -25.17 30.18
CA ALA A 64 -11.39 -24.06 29.74
C ALA A 64 -9.98 -24.62 29.48
N GLU A 65 -9.72 -25.07 28.26
CA GLU A 65 -8.35 -25.16 27.77
C GLU A 65 -7.80 -23.75 27.87
N GLU A 66 -6.85 -23.54 28.77
CA GLU A 66 -6.06 -22.32 28.83
C GLU A 66 -5.49 -22.11 27.43
N ILE A 67 -6.10 -21.18 26.68
CA ILE A 67 -5.52 -20.68 25.45
C ILE A 67 -4.21 -20.05 25.90
N GLN A 68 -3.11 -20.78 25.78
CA GLN A 68 -1.78 -20.24 25.95
C GLN A 68 -1.69 -19.09 24.94
N GLU A 69 -1.74 -17.85 25.43
CA GLU A 69 -1.42 -16.68 24.64
C GLU A 69 0.01 -16.87 24.14
N GLU A 70 0.14 -17.35 22.90
CA GLU A 70 1.46 -17.47 22.27
C GLU A 70 2.10 -16.07 22.27
N GLU A 71 3.23 -15.97 22.94
CA GLU A 71 3.98 -14.74 23.09
C GLU A 71 4.32 -14.21 21.68
N ARG A 72 3.87 -13.00 21.37
CA ARG A 72 4.10 -12.38 20.06
C ARG A 72 5.58 -12.08 19.90
N VAL A 73 6.16 -12.56 18.82
CA VAL A 73 7.54 -12.21 18.47
C VAL A 73 7.60 -10.74 18.08
N VAL A 74 8.48 -10.00 18.72
CA VAL A 74 8.74 -8.58 18.46
C VAL A 74 10.07 -8.46 17.73
N ASP A 75 10.05 -7.77 16.60
CA ASP A 75 11.25 -7.40 15.84
C ASP A 75 11.42 -5.87 15.83
N GLU A 76 12.64 -5.38 15.95
CA GLU A 76 12.98 -3.96 15.95
C GLU A 76 13.73 -3.60 14.67
N VAL A 77 13.25 -2.56 13.98
CA VAL A 77 13.76 -2.12 12.69
C VAL A 77 13.86 -0.60 12.67
N ASP A 78 14.79 -0.05 11.89
CA ASP A 78 14.93 1.41 11.75
C ASP A 78 13.83 2.00 10.88
N VAL A 79 13.48 1.30 9.79
CA VAL A 79 12.43 1.71 8.86
C VAL A 79 11.53 0.53 8.53
N LEU A 80 10.23 0.72 8.74
CA LEU A 80 9.21 -0.24 8.36
C LEU A 80 8.33 0.33 7.26
N ILE A 81 8.25 -0.38 6.14
CA ILE A 81 7.40 -0.03 4.99
C ILE A 81 6.28 -1.06 4.88
N VAL A 82 5.05 -0.59 4.73
CA VAL A 82 3.87 -1.46 4.60
C VAL A 82 3.32 -1.35 3.19
N GLY A 83 3.42 -2.44 2.46
CA GLY A 83 2.96 -2.62 1.08
C GLY A 83 4.11 -2.66 0.07
N GLY A 84 4.23 -3.81 -0.61
CA GLY A 84 5.21 -4.11 -1.67
C GLY A 84 4.78 -3.63 -3.05
N GLY A 85 4.05 -2.53 -3.14
CA GLY A 85 3.73 -1.88 -4.41
C GLY A 85 4.88 -0.98 -4.91
N PRO A 86 4.76 -0.42 -6.14
CA PRO A 86 5.80 0.43 -6.72
C PRO A 86 6.25 1.58 -5.81
N ALA A 87 5.33 2.18 -5.06
CA ALA A 87 5.64 3.29 -4.15
C ALA A 87 6.49 2.83 -2.95
N GLY A 88 6.09 1.72 -2.29
CA GLY A 88 6.83 1.18 -1.14
C GLY A 88 8.21 0.68 -1.53
N LEU A 89 8.31 -0.02 -2.65
CA LEU A 89 9.58 -0.52 -3.17
C LEU A 89 10.52 0.62 -3.58
N SER A 90 10.00 1.64 -4.27
CA SER A 90 10.81 2.82 -4.64
C SER A 90 11.31 3.57 -3.40
N ALA A 91 10.47 3.70 -2.37
CA ALA A 91 10.87 4.32 -1.10
C ALA A 91 11.97 3.49 -0.41
N ALA A 92 11.83 2.17 -0.36
CA ALA A 92 12.80 1.26 0.23
C ALA A 92 14.18 1.37 -0.44
N ILE A 93 14.20 1.28 -1.79
CA ILE A 93 15.43 1.42 -2.58
C ILE A 93 16.08 2.77 -2.32
N LYS A 94 15.29 3.87 -2.37
CA LYS A 94 15.84 5.22 -2.18
C LYS A 94 16.40 5.43 -0.78
N ILE A 95 15.78 4.87 0.25
CA ILE A 95 16.28 4.93 1.63
C ILE A 95 17.64 4.22 1.73
N LYS A 96 17.76 3.01 1.17
CA LYS A 96 19.05 2.28 1.17
C LYS A 96 20.13 3.01 0.40
N GLN A 97 19.82 3.58 -0.78
CA GLN A 97 20.77 4.41 -1.54
C GLN A 97 21.25 5.63 -0.74
N LEU A 98 20.35 6.29 -0.02
CA LEU A 98 20.69 7.46 0.79
C LEU A 98 21.51 7.08 2.04
N ALA A 99 21.21 5.93 2.64
CA ALA A 99 21.97 5.40 3.77
C ALA A 99 23.40 5.05 3.34
N GLU A 100 23.54 4.35 2.23
CA GLU A 100 24.84 4.01 1.64
C GLU A 100 25.68 5.26 1.33
N ALA A 101 25.08 6.27 0.69
CA ALA A 101 25.74 7.52 0.38
C ALA A 101 26.24 8.29 1.61
N LYS A 102 25.62 8.08 2.78
CA LYS A 102 26.02 8.66 4.06
C LYS A 102 26.93 7.75 4.87
N GLY A 103 27.13 6.50 4.46
CA GLY A 103 27.85 5.50 5.23
C GLY A 103 27.11 5.05 6.50
N GLU A 104 25.78 5.14 6.49
CA GLU A 104 24.89 4.70 7.58
C GLU A 104 24.37 3.29 7.26
N ASP A 105 24.39 2.40 8.25
CA ASP A 105 23.73 1.10 8.13
C ASP A 105 22.33 1.21 8.73
N ILE A 106 21.31 1.20 7.86
CA ILE A 106 19.90 1.31 8.23
C ILE A 106 19.18 0.01 7.86
N ARG A 107 18.58 -0.64 8.83
CA ARG A 107 17.76 -1.82 8.60
C ARG A 107 16.38 -1.43 8.08
N VAL A 108 16.09 -1.76 6.84
CA VAL A 108 14.81 -1.46 6.16
C VAL A 108 14.05 -2.75 5.96
N VAL A 109 12.83 -2.81 6.51
CA VAL A 109 11.92 -3.94 6.38
C VAL A 109 10.67 -3.51 5.60
N LEU A 110 10.25 -4.34 4.65
CA LEU A 110 9.05 -4.15 3.87
C LEU A 110 8.09 -5.33 4.07
N LEU A 111 6.85 -5.05 4.48
CA LEU A 111 5.78 -6.04 4.63
C LEU A 111 4.86 -6.00 3.41
N GLU A 112 4.55 -7.18 2.84
CA GLU A 112 3.57 -7.33 1.78
C GLU A 112 2.54 -8.40 2.16
N LYS A 113 1.25 -8.07 2.02
CA LYS A 113 0.16 -9.00 2.35
C LYS A 113 0.00 -10.13 1.34
N GLY A 114 0.40 -9.91 0.09
CA GLY A 114 0.40 -10.92 -0.97
C GLY A 114 1.44 -11.99 -0.69
N ALA A 115 1.23 -13.18 -1.23
CA ALA A 115 2.20 -14.28 -1.11
C ALA A 115 3.53 -13.96 -1.80
N GLU A 116 3.50 -13.06 -2.79
CA GLU A 116 4.66 -12.55 -3.52
C GLU A 116 4.43 -11.09 -3.89
N ILE A 117 5.52 -10.37 -4.14
CA ILE A 117 5.46 -9.00 -4.70
C ILE A 117 4.77 -9.02 -6.06
N GLY A 118 3.81 -8.13 -6.25
CA GLY A 118 3.07 -8.00 -7.51
C GLY A 118 1.78 -8.80 -7.61
N ASN A 119 1.51 -9.78 -6.74
CA ASN A 119 0.33 -10.66 -6.82
C ASN A 119 -1.01 -9.93 -6.72
N HIS A 120 -1.07 -8.82 -5.99
CA HIS A 120 -2.29 -8.03 -5.83
C HIS A 120 -2.34 -6.79 -6.74
N ILE A 121 -1.41 -6.67 -7.68
CA ILE A 121 -1.34 -5.54 -8.61
C ILE A 121 -2.06 -5.91 -9.91
N LEU A 122 -3.00 -5.05 -10.32
CA LEU A 122 -3.62 -5.18 -11.63
C LEU A 122 -2.57 -4.94 -12.73
N SER A 123 -2.58 -5.81 -13.73
CA SER A 123 -1.72 -5.69 -14.91
C SER A 123 -2.28 -4.69 -15.91
N GLY A 124 -1.37 -4.15 -16.75
CA GLY A 124 -1.71 -3.22 -17.83
C GLY A 124 -1.67 -1.76 -17.38
N ALA A 125 -0.49 -1.18 -17.47
CA ALA A 125 -0.27 0.24 -17.22
C ALA A 125 0.60 0.85 -18.31
N VAL A 126 0.53 2.18 -18.43
CA VAL A 126 1.50 2.96 -19.21
C VAL A 126 2.32 3.76 -18.21
N ILE A 127 3.64 3.57 -18.24
CA ILE A 127 4.58 4.17 -17.29
C ILE A 127 5.44 5.22 -17.98
N GLN A 128 5.59 6.37 -17.31
CA GLN A 128 6.63 7.35 -17.60
C GLN A 128 7.91 6.94 -16.87
N THR A 129 9.04 6.94 -17.57
CA THR A 129 10.31 6.45 -17.01
C THR A 129 11.03 7.45 -16.13
N ASN A 130 10.63 8.73 -16.09
CA ASN A 130 11.38 9.79 -15.39
C ASN A 130 11.75 9.43 -13.94
N ALA A 131 10.79 8.87 -13.18
CA ALA A 131 11.05 8.46 -11.79
C ALA A 131 11.96 7.24 -11.71
N LEU A 132 11.86 6.35 -12.70
CA LEU A 132 12.71 5.17 -12.78
C LEU A 132 14.14 5.53 -13.21
N ASP A 133 14.28 6.48 -14.16
CA ASP A 133 15.55 7.02 -14.60
C ASP A 133 16.31 7.71 -13.45
N GLU A 134 15.57 8.34 -12.51
CA GLU A 134 16.16 8.95 -11.31
C GLU A 134 16.53 7.89 -10.25
N LEU A 135 15.68 6.89 -10.05
CA LEU A 135 15.85 5.88 -9.01
C LEU A 135 16.93 4.85 -9.38
N ILE A 136 16.86 4.32 -10.61
CA ILE A 136 17.72 3.26 -11.13
C ILE A 136 18.10 3.66 -12.56
N PRO A 137 19.12 4.50 -12.78
CA PRO A 137 19.50 5.01 -14.11
C PRO A 137 19.83 3.91 -15.13
N ASP A 138 20.35 2.80 -14.64
CA ASP A 138 20.77 1.62 -15.39
C ASP A 138 19.67 0.54 -15.53
N TRP A 139 18.39 0.92 -15.34
CA TRP A 139 17.27 -0.02 -15.35
C TRP A 139 17.16 -0.88 -16.63
N LYS A 140 17.58 -0.33 -17.79
CA LYS A 140 17.60 -1.07 -19.06
C LYS A 140 18.62 -2.20 -19.05
N GLU A 141 19.80 -1.93 -18.52
CA GLU A 141 20.90 -2.90 -18.40
C GLU A 141 20.57 -3.96 -17.36
N LYS A 142 19.86 -3.58 -16.31
CA LYS A 142 19.34 -4.46 -15.26
C LYS A 142 18.10 -5.25 -15.67
N GLY A 143 17.68 -5.17 -16.92
CA GLY A 143 16.62 -6.00 -17.46
C GLY A 143 15.21 -5.66 -16.96
N ALA A 144 14.93 -4.40 -16.64
CA ALA A 144 13.59 -3.97 -16.30
C ALA A 144 12.57 -4.39 -17.38
N PRO A 145 11.38 -4.89 -17.02
CA PRO A 145 10.41 -5.46 -17.97
C PRO A 145 9.61 -4.38 -18.73
N LEU A 146 10.29 -3.35 -19.23
CA LEU A 146 9.77 -2.24 -20.04
C LEU A 146 10.09 -2.45 -21.52
N ASN A 147 9.49 -3.47 -22.13
CA ASN A 147 9.87 -3.91 -23.49
C ASN A 147 9.03 -3.26 -24.60
N GLN A 148 7.86 -2.69 -24.27
CA GLN A 148 6.91 -2.18 -25.28
C GLN A 148 6.76 -0.67 -25.18
N PRO A 149 7.45 0.13 -26.01
CA PRO A 149 7.25 1.57 -26.07
C PRO A 149 5.87 1.92 -26.65
N ALA A 150 5.22 2.93 -26.11
CA ALA A 150 4.00 3.51 -26.64
C ALA A 150 4.35 4.43 -27.81
N LEU A 151 4.13 3.96 -29.04
CA LEU A 151 4.46 4.71 -30.26
C LEU A 151 3.30 5.62 -30.70
N HIS A 152 2.08 5.16 -30.52
CA HIS A 152 0.87 5.83 -30.99
C HIS A 152 -0.25 5.73 -29.96
N ASP A 153 -0.94 6.85 -29.75
CA ASP A 153 -2.19 6.91 -28.98
C ASP A 153 -3.35 7.19 -29.92
N LYS A 154 -4.49 6.55 -29.66
CA LYS A 154 -5.73 6.80 -30.41
C LYS A 154 -6.90 6.87 -29.44
N MET A 155 -7.57 8.01 -29.41
CA MET A 155 -8.80 8.20 -28.68
C MET A 155 -10.00 8.15 -29.63
N VAL A 156 -10.98 7.32 -29.30
CA VAL A 156 -12.19 7.15 -30.11
C VAL A 156 -13.42 7.06 -29.21
N PHE A 157 -14.52 7.60 -29.70
CA PHE A 157 -15.84 7.35 -29.12
C PHE A 157 -16.44 6.14 -29.83
N LEU A 158 -16.81 5.11 -29.07
CA LEU A 158 -17.42 3.90 -29.65
C LEU A 158 -18.94 4.05 -29.75
N THR A 159 -19.49 3.66 -30.88
CA THR A 159 -20.92 3.50 -31.12
C THR A 159 -21.25 2.03 -31.35
N GLU A 160 -22.52 1.64 -31.40
CA GLU A 160 -22.92 0.25 -31.62
C GLU A 160 -22.36 -0.32 -32.95
N THR A 161 -22.19 0.52 -33.97
CA THR A 161 -21.80 0.10 -35.33
C THR A 161 -20.46 0.63 -35.81
N GLY A 162 -19.76 1.47 -34.98
CA GLY A 162 -18.52 2.08 -35.43
C GLY A 162 -17.77 2.87 -34.35
N SER A 163 -16.82 3.68 -34.78
CA SER A 163 -16.04 4.54 -33.91
C SER A 163 -15.82 5.93 -34.50
N ILE A 164 -15.89 6.97 -33.69
CA ILE A 164 -15.65 8.36 -34.06
C ILE A 164 -14.32 8.80 -33.44
N PRO A 165 -13.33 9.24 -34.22
CA PRO A 165 -12.07 9.76 -33.67
C PRO A 165 -12.34 11.02 -32.86
N MET A 166 -11.71 11.09 -31.69
CA MET A 166 -11.76 12.25 -30.80
C MET A 166 -10.41 12.96 -30.74
N PRO A 167 -10.39 14.28 -30.49
CA PRO A 167 -9.14 15.00 -30.26
C PRO A 167 -8.47 14.46 -29.00
N HIS A 168 -7.17 14.24 -29.07
CA HIS A 168 -6.37 13.71 -27.98
C HIS A 168 -5.93 14.85 -27.04
N PRO A 169 -6.34 14.85 -25.77
CA PRO A 169 -5.86 15.84 -24.80
C PRO A 169 -4.35 15.72 -24.59
N PRO A 170 -3.60 16.84 -24.48
CA PRO A 170 -2.15 16.79 -24.29
C PRO A 170 -1.69 15.97 -23.07
N GLN A 171 -2.51 15.95 -22.02
CA GLN A 171 -2.23 15.21 -20.77
C GLN A 171 -2.29 13.69 -20.94
N MET A 172 -2.95 13.19 -22.01
CA MET A 172 -3.10 11.78 -22.31
C MET A 172 -2.11 11.30 -23.39
N ASN A 173 -1.14 12.15 -23.75
CA ASN A 173 -0.10 11.78 -24.71
C ASN A 173 0.91 10.83 -24.05
N ASN A 174 0.92 9.58 -24.48
CA ASN A 174 1.83 8.54 -23.98
C ASN A 174 3.05 8.30 -24.86
N LYS A 175 3.31 9.17 -25.84
CA LYS A 175 4.48 9.04 -26.70
C LYS A 175 5.77 9.09 -25.89
N GLY A 176 6.58 8.05 -25.97
CA GLY A 176 7.82 7.89 -25.23
C GLY A 176 7.66 7.17 -23.88
N ASN A 177 6.43 6.88 -23.45
CA ASN A 177 6.14 6.04 -22.31
C ASN A 177 6.20 4.55 -22.70
N TYR A 178 6.10 3.65 -21.70
CA TYR A 178 6.12 2.21 -21.92
C TYR A 178 4.83 1.55 -21.47
N ILE A 179 4.32 0.65 -22.31
CA ILE A 179 3.20 -0.24 -21.94
C ILE A 179 3.79 -1.42 -21.19
N VAL A 180 3.32 -1.64 -19.97
CA VAL A 180 3.90 -2.64 -19.07
C VAL A 180 2.85 -3.48 -18.36
N SER A 181 3.26 -4.64 -17.90
CA SER A 181 2.60 -5.34 -16.79
C SER A 181 3.13 -4.77 -15.48
N LEU A 182 2.31 -4.00 -14.77
CA LEU A 182 2.74 -3.36 -13.53
C LEU A 182 3.12 -4.37 -12.44
N SER A 183 2.48 -5.54 -12.43
CA SER A 183 2.85 -6.67 -11.57
C SER A 183 4.31 -7.08 -11.79
N ARG A 184 4.71 -7.28 -13.06
CA ARG A 184 6.09 -7.66 -13.40
C ARG A 184 7.10 -6.57 -13.04
N VAL A 185 6.74 -5.29 -13.24
CA VAL A 185 7.58 -4.16 -12.83
C VAL A 185 7.77 -4.14 -11.32
N ALA A 186 6.69 -4.39 -10.56
CA ALA A 186 6.78 -4.46 -9.10
C ALA A 186 7.65 -5.65 -8.64
N THR A 187 7.51 -6.83 -9.27
CA THR A 187 8.36 -7.98 -8.95
C THR A 187 9.84 -7.64 -9.19
N TRP A 188 10.16 -7.07 -10.35
CA TRP A 188 11.53 -6.65 -10.65
C TRP A 188 12.04 -5.57 -9.67
N LEU A 189 11.20 -4.58 -9.28
CA LEU A 189 11.58 -3.61 -8.24
C LEU A 189 11.81 -4.28 -6.89
N GLY A 190 11.09 -5.35 -6.58
CA GLY A 190 11.33 -6.17 -5.39
C GLY A 190 12.72 -6.78 -5.40
N GLU A 191 13.12 -7.40 -6.53
CA GLU A 191 14.46 -7.95 -6.72
C GLU A 191 15.55 -6.87 -6.53
N GLN A 192 15.32 -5.66 -7.09
CA GLN A 192 16.25 -4.53 -6.93
C GLN A 192 16.30 -4.02 -5.47
N ALA A 193 15.20 -4.10 -4.73
CA ALA A 193 15.15 -3.74 -3.32
C ALA A 193 15.92 -4.75 -2.46
N GLU A 194 15.76 -6.05 -2.72
CA GLU A 194 16.52 -7.12 -2.05
C GLU A 194 18.03 -7.01 -2.34
N GLU A 195 18.41 -6.73 -3.59
CA GLU A 195 19.81 -6.47 -3.98
C GLU A 195 20.40 -5.26 -3.22
N ALA A 196 19.57 -4.24 -2.94
CA ALA A 196 19.97 -3.08 -2.13
C ALA A 196 19.99 -3.37 -0.61
N GLY A 197 19.67 -4.59 -0.18
CA GLY A 197 19.65 -5.00 1.22
C GLY A 197 18.39 -4.64 1.98
N VAL A 198 17.24 -4.55 1.31
CA VAL A 198 15.92 -4.45 1.95
C VAL A 198 15.43 -5.84 2.32
N GLU A 199 14.95 -6.02 3.55
CA GLU A 199 14.32 -7.27 3.96
C GLU A 199 12.84 -7.25 3.57
N ILE A 200 12.42 -8.14 2.67
CA ILE A 200 11.04 -8.23 2.20
C ILE A 200 10.35 -9.44 2.84
N TYR A 201 9.21 -9.19 3.48
CA TYR A 201 8.39 -10.23 4.12
C TYR A 201 7.04 -10.34 3.38
N PRO A 202 6.92 -11.23 2.38
CA PRO A 202 5.66 -11.52 1.73
C PRO A 202 4.76 -12.38 2.63
N GLY A 203 3.45 -12.28 2.46
CA GLY A 203 2.45 -12.98 3.28
C GLY A 203 2.11 -12.26 4.59
N PHE A 204 2.80 -11.19 4.96
CA PHE A 204 2.56 -10.47 6.20
C PHE A 204 1.73 -9.20 5.97
N ALA A 205 0.49 -9.22 6.42
CA ALA A 205 -0.39 -8.06 6.34
C ALA A 205 -0.30 -7.21 7.62
N GLY A 206 -0.09 -5.92 7.48
CA GLY A 206 -0.24 -4.99 8.61
C GLY A 206 -1.69 -4.91 9.06
N ALA A 207 -1.99 -5.25 10.30
CA ALA A 207 -3.34 -5.33 10.85
C ALA A 207 -3.67 -4.18 11.78
N GLN A 208 -2.75 -3.85 12.68
CA GLN A 208 -2.96 -2.81 13.69
C GLN A 208 -1.75 -1.90 13.79
N ILE A 209 -2.00 -0.61 14.07
CA ILE A 209 -0.97 0.36 14.35
C ILE A 209 -0.68 0.36 15.85
N VAL A 210 0.58 0.23 16.22
CA VAL A 210 1.06 0.43 17.58
C VAL A 210 1.39 1.90 17.77
N TRP A 211 0.67 2.55 18.68
CA TRP A 211 0.85 3.97 18.94
C TRP A 211 1.90 4.20 20.05
N ASP A 212 2.66 5.28 19.93
CA ASP A 212 3.43 5.85 21.04
C ASP A 212 2.46 6.76 21.82
N GLU A 213 2.09 6.34 23.02
CA GLU A 213 1.14 7.05 23.88
C GLU A 213 1.88 7.70 25.04
N ASP A 214 1.44 8.89 25.44
CA ASP A 214 1.93 9.53 26.65
C ASP A 214 1.25 8.94 27.91
N ALA A 215 1.71 9.39 29.08
CA ALA A 215 1.16 8.92 30.38
C ALA A 215 -0.35 9.20 30.54
N ASN A 216 -0.93 10.06 29.71
CA ASN A 216 -2.35 10.41 29.71
C ASN A 216 -3.15 9.67 28.62
N GLY A 217 -2.52 8.76 27.85
CA GLY A 217 -3.15 8.00 26.78
C GLY A 217 -3.27 8.78 25.44
N ASN A 218 -2.61 9.95 25.31
CA ASN A 218 -2.63 10.69 24.05
C ASN A 218 -1.62 10.10 23.06
N LYS A 219 -2.06 9.87 21.85
CA LYS A 219 -1.24 9.34 20.75
C LYS A 219 -0.26 10.41 20.28
N ARG A 220 1.05 10.15 20.40
CA ARG A 220 2.14 11.05 19.99
C ARG A 220 2.74 10.71 18.64
N GLY A 221 2.69 9.44 18.27
CA GLY A 221 3.27 8.95 17.02
C GLY A 221 2.99 7.47 16.80
N ILE A 222 3.46 6.97 15.67
CA ILE A 222 3.40 5.54 15.35
C ILE A 222 4.70 4.91 15.83
N ARG A 223 4.60 3.86 16.63
CA ARG A 223 5.73 3.10 17.16
C ARG A 223 6.02 1.84 16.35
N GLY A 224 5.01 1.29 15.69
CA GLY A 224 5.14 0.05 14.94
C GLY A 224 3.80 -0.47 14.43
N ILE A 225 3.82 -1.69 13.97
CA ILE A 225 2.67 -2.41 13.42
C ILE A 225 2.59 -3.81 13.99
N VAL A 226 1.36 -4.29 14.19
CA VAL A 226 1.06 -5.69 14.45
C VAL A 226 0.61 -6.32 13.14
N THR A 227 1.21 -7.43 12.76
CA THR A 227 0.79 -8.21 11.60
C THR A 227 -0.39 -9.10 11.92
N ASN A 228 -1.12 -9.53 10.89
CA ASN A 228 -2.14 -10.56 11.03
C ASN A 228 -1.54 -11.89 11.50
N ASP A 229 -2.36 -12.68 12.14
CA ASP A 229 -2.04 -14.04 12.50
C ASP A 229 -2.00 -14.90 11.24
N ILE A 230 -0.91 -15.62 11.05
CA ILE A 230 -0.68 -16.50 9.91
C ILE A 230 -0.54 -17.94 10.44
N GLY A 231 -1.18 -18.89 9.78
CA GLY A 231 -1.04 -20.31 10.11
C GLY A 231 -1.90 -20.81 11.27
N LEU A 232 -2.84 -19.99 11.77
CA LEU A 232 -3.86 -20.46 12.69
C LEU A 232 -4.93 -21.22 11.91
N ASN A 233 -5.20 -22.49 12.30
CA ASN A 233 -6.33 -23.24 11.78
C ASN A 233 -7.61 -22.54 12.26
N LYS A 234 -8.53 -22.32 11.34
CA LYS A 234 -9.90 -21.98 11.72
C LYS A 234 -10.57 -23.29 12.11
N GLU A 235 -10.70 -23.53 13.40
CA GLU A 235 -11.62 -24.53 13.92
C GLU A 235 -13.07 -24.03 13.81
#